data_895934d91014a09d21649a53304c14f7
#
_entry.id   895934d91014a09d21649a53304c14f7
#
_cell.length_a   1.000
_cell.length_b   1.000
_cell.length_c   1.000
_cell.angle_alpha   90.00
_cell.angle_beta   90.00
_cell.angle_gamma   90.00
#
_symmetry.space_group_name_H-M   'P 1'
#
loop_
_entity.id
_entity.type
_entity.pdbx_description
1 polymer ?
#
loop_
_entity_poly.entity_id
_entity_poly.type
_entity_poly.pdbx_seq_one_letter_code
_entity_poly.pdbx_strand_id
1 'polypeptide(L)'
;MSLYYHTLANGLRLVHIMTPSRVAWCGLAVNAGSRDEASGYYGLAHFVEHTIFKGTTHRRAWHILNRMERVGGELNAYTTKEGTMLYSVFPDEHLPRAVDLLADLVQWSVFPQEELDRERDVVLEEAASYRDTPSDAVYDDFEDLLFAGSELGHNILGRKEDLERLTRDDCMRYLKTLYVPANMAFFSVGPARPERVFGLAEKAFGGMSHALAPRHRAVPTAVAPFNKVIQIGTHQAHTVVGAQVPDMKHPLRHALMLLNNILGGPGMNSLLNVELRERRGYVYTVESTLTLLSDCGWMEIYLGCDPDDVKSSLRVIDRITARLGQELLPERRLEAYKKQYCGQLVVAADSSEFMAMRAGRGLLYHGSVSTVAQTIESIQAVTPEDIARAAAYLAHDRLSSLTFQ
;
A
#
# COMPACT_ATOMS: atom_id res chain seq x y z
N MET A 1 22.65 10.77 -2.69
CA MET A 1 21.67 10.22 -3.65
C MET A 1 21.15 11.37 -4.51
N SER A 2 21.18 11.22 -5.83
CA SER A 2 20.71 12.25 -6.76
C SER A 2 19.44 11.77 -7.44
N LEU A 3 18.41 12.64 -7.46
CA LEU A 3 17.11 12.39 -8.07
C LEU A 3 17.07 13.06 -9.46
N TYR A 4 16.65 12.31 -10.46
CA TYR A 4 16.52 12.79 -11.83
C TYR A 4 15.11 12.50 -12.33
N TYR A 5 14.49 13.45 -13.02
CA TYR A 5 13.13 13.35 -13.54
C TYR A 5 13.11 13.53 -15.05
N HIS A 6 12.19 12.86 -15.69
CA HIS A 6 11.90 13.04 -17.10
C HIS A 6 10.42 12.75 -17.36
N THR A 7 9.87 13.27 -18.45
CA THR A 7 8.52 12.95 -18.90
C THR A 7 8.57 12.68 -20.40
N LEU A 8 8.08 11.52 -20.82
CA LEU A 8 8.00 11.16 -22.23
C LEU A 8 6.92 11.97 -22.95
N ALA A 9 7.01 12.07 -24.27
CA ALA A 9 6.03 12.79 -25.09
C ALA A 9 4.58 12.28 -24.94
N ASN A 10 4.42 11.00 -24.58
CA ASN A 10 3.11 10.38 -24.33
C ASN A 10 2.59 10.59 -22.90
N GLY A 11 3.31 11.33 -22.05
CA GLY A 11 2.88 11.69 -20.70
C GLY A 11 3.37 10.72 -19.60
N LEU A 12 4.11 9.65 -19.92
CA LEU A 12 4.71 8.79 -18.90
C LEU A 12 5.78 9.57 -18.14
N ARG A 13 5.61 9.65 -16.82
CA ARG A 13 6.56 10.31 -15.90
C ARG A 13 7.59 9.31 -15.42
N LEU A 14 8.86 9.75 -15.35
CA LEU A 14 9.98 8.92 -14.97
C LEU A 14 10.75 9.55 -13.81
N VAL A 15 11.23 8.71 -12.90
CA VAL A 15 12.19 9.10 -11.86
C VAL A 15 13.31 8.08 -11.79
N HIS A 16 14.53 8.56 -11.66
CA HIS A 16 15.70 7.74 -11.40
C HIS A 16 16.45 8.24 -10.16
N ILE A 17 16.72 7.33 -9.24
CA ILE A 17 17.59 7.56 -8.07
C ILE A 17 18.94 6.93 -8.36
N MET A 18 19.95 7.75 -8.56
CA MET A 18 21.30 7.26 -8.78
C MET A 18 21.98 6.88 -7.47
N THR A 19 22.39 5.62 -7.37
CA THR A 19 23.09 5.04 -6.21
C THR A 19 24.32 4.24 -6.68
N PRO A 20 25.37 4.08 -5.87
CA PRO A 20 26.55 3.28 -6.24
C PRO A 20 26.34 1.75 -6.11
N SER A 21 25.12 1.29 -5.84
CA SER A 21 24.79 -0.12 -5.65
C SER A 21 24.98 -0.92 -6.94
N ARG A 22 25.48 -2.16 -6.83
CA ARG A 22 25.48 -3.13 -7.93
C ARG A 22 24.13 -3.82 -8.15
N VAL A 23 23.19 -3.62 -7.24
CA VAL A 23 21.80 -4.07 -7.38
C VAL A 23 20.97 -2.87 -7.84
N ALA A 24 20.22 -3.08 -8.91
CA ALA A 24 19.31 -2.10 -9.46
C ALA A 24 17.86 -2.55 -9.33
N TRP A 25 16.98 -1.57 -9.26
CA TRP A 25 15.53 -1.71 -9.23
C TRP A 25 14.93 -0.90 -10.37
N CYS A 26 13.92 -1.42 -11.02
CA CYS A 26 13.05 -0.58 -11.83
C CYS A 26 11.63 -1.13 -11.83
N GLY A 27 10.67 -0.27 -12.09
CA GLY A 27 9.26 -0.66 -12.09
C GLY A 27 8.34 0.40 -12.64
N LEU A 28 7.07 0.02 -12.68
CA LEU A 28 5.94 0.87 -13.02
C LEU A 28 5.00 0.93 -11.82
N ALA A 29 4.71 2.13 -11.35
CA ALA A 29 3.61 2.40 -10.45
C ALA A 29 2.41 2.79 -11.31
N VAL A 30 1.32 2.05 -11.20
CA VAL A 30 0.08 2.27 -11.94
C VAL A 30 -0.98 2.79 -10.97
N ASN A 31 -1.65 3.89 -11.29
CA ASN A 31 -2.72 4.43 -10.48
C ASN A 31 -4.04 3.71 -10.80
N ALA A 32 -4.05 2.41 -10.54
CA ALA A 32 -5.18 1.51 -10.73
C ALA A 32 -5.07 0.38 -9.69
N GLY A 33 -6.11 0.19 -8.92
CA GLY A 33 -6.19 -0.81 -7.86
C GLY A 33 -7.61 -1.33 -7.72
N SER A 34 -7.92 -2.00 -6.59
CA SER A 34 -9.26 -2.57 -6.39
C SER A 34 -10.35 -1.50 -6.33
N ARG A 35 -10.04 -0.28 -5.87
CA ARG A 35 -10.98 0.84 -5.87
C ARG A 35 -11.49 1.26 -7.26
N ASP A 36 -10.79 0.88 -8.33
CA ASP A 36 -11.17 1.21 -9.71
C ASP A 36 -12.03 0.11 -10.36
N GLU A 37 -12.43 -0.88 -9.59
CA GLU A 37 -13.28 -1.97 -10.03
C GLU A 37 -14.76 -1.57 -10.03
N ALA A 38 -15.48 -1.95 -11.07
CA ALA A 38 -16.93 -1.78 -11.08
C ALA A 38 -17.61 -2.86 -10.21
N SER A 39 -18.79 -2.56 -9.69
CA SER A 39 -19.61 -3.54 -8.99
C SER A 39 -19.84 -4.79 -9.86
N GLY A 40 -19.63 -5.97 -9.29
CA GLY A 40 -19.69 -7.26 -9.99
C GLY A 40 -18.37 -7.69 -10.66
N TYR A 41 -17.28 -6.93 -10.43
CA TYR A 41 -15.93 -7.23 -10.91
C TYR A 41 -14.89 -7.16 -9.78
N TYR A 42 -15.31 -7.35 -8.53
CA TYR A 42 -14.41 -7.27 -7.39
C TYR A 42 -13.35 -8.38 -7.42
N GLY A 43 -12.09 -7.98 -7.27
CA GLY A 43 -10.91 -8.83 -7.41
C GLY A 43 -10.25 -8.77 -8.79
N LEU A 44 -10.78 -8.00 -9.74
CA LEU A 44 -10.23 -7.89 -11.09
C LEU A 44 -8.82 -7.31 -11.11
N ALA A 45 -8.53 -6.30 -10.27
CA ALA A 45 -7.21 -5.69 -10.20
C ALA A 45 -6.15 -6.69 -9.75
N HIS A 46 -6.44 -7.46 -8.70
CA HIS A 46 -5.58 -8.52 -8.19
C HIS A 46 -5.47 -9.68 -9.19
N PHE A 47 -6.55 -10.06 -9.81
CA PHE A 47 -6.55 -11.10 -10.85
C PHE A 47 -5.72 -10.72 -12.08
N VAL A 48 -5.75 -9.43 -12.49
CA VAL A 48 -4.88 -8.91 -13.55
C VAL A 48 -3.42 -8.95 -13.10
N GLU A 49 -3.10 -8.64 -11.87
CA GLU A 49 -1.75 -8.75 -11.32
C GLU A 49 -1.21 -10.19 -11.45
N HIS A 50 -1.96 -11.20 -11.01
CA HIS A 50 -1.59 -12.61 -11.14
C HIS A 50 -1.39 -13.04 -12.60
N THR A 51 -2.30 -12.61 -13.46
CA THR A 51 -2.38 -13.10 -14.82
C THR A 51 -1.55 -12.33 -15.84
N ILE A 52 -1.06 -11.12 -15.50
CA ILE A 52 -0.21 -10.31 -16.39
C ILE A 52 1.12 -11.02 -16.74
N PHE A 53 1.60 -11.93 -15.88
CA PHE A 53 2.82 -12.70 -16.08
C PHE A 53 2.62 -13.97 -16.90
N LYS A 54 1.39 -14.30 -17.30
CA LYS A 54 1.04 -15.60 -17.90
C LYS A 54 1.15 -15.62 -19.42
N GLY A 55 1.49 -14.52 -20.06
CA GLY A 55 1.77 -14.48 -21.50
C GLY A 55 1.59 -13.12 -22.13
N THR A 56 2.45 -12.83 -23.08
CA THR A 56 2.36 -11.67 -23.99
C THR A 56 2.31 -12.16 -25.43
N THR A 57 2.11 -11.24 -26.39
CA THR A 57 2.24 -11.57 -27.81
C THR A 57 3.64 -12.04 -28.19
N HIS A 58 4.67 -11.72 -27.37
CA HIS A 58 6.07 -12.02 -27.64
C HIS A 58 6.64 -13.16 -26.79
N ARG A 59 6.03 -13.43 -25.60
CA ARG A 59 6.58 -14.34 -24.60
C ARG A 59 5.49 -15.22 -23.99
N ARG A 60 5.76 -16.51 -23.85
CA ARG A 60 4.97 -17.41 -23.02
C ARG A 60 5.31 -17.22 -21.54
N ALA A 61 4.44 -17.63 -20.64
CA ALA A 61 4.63 -17.53 -19.18
C ALA A 61 6.02 -17.95 -18.71
N TRP A 62 6.50 -19.11 -19.14
CA TRP A 62 7.82 -19.61 -18.76
C TRP A 62 8.99 -18.67 -19.18
N HIS A 63 8.87 -17.98 -20.33
CA HIS A 63 9.87 -17.03 -20.76
C HIS A 63 9.83 -15.73 -19.95
N ILE A 64 8.67 -15.33 -19.49
CA ILE A 64 8.47 -14.16 -18.63
C ILE A 64 9.11 -14.41 -17.28
N LEU A 65 8.72 -15.50 -16.59
CA LEU A 65 9.23 -15.87 -15.27
C LEU A 65 10.77 -16.02 -15.28
N ASN A 66 11.29 -16.76 -16.24
CA ASN A 66 12.74 -16.99 -16.35
C ASN A 66 13.53 -15.77 -16.86
N ARG A 67 12.86 -14.70 -17.31
CA ARG A 67 13.58 -13.58 -17.95
C ARG A 67 14.57 -12.92 -17.00
N MET A 68 14.17 -12.72 -15.75
CA MET A 68 15.03 -12.12 -14.73
C MET A 68 15.71 -13.16 -13.86
N GLU A 69 15.07 -14.26 -13.52
CA GLU A 69 15.64 -15.32 -12.66
C GLU A 69 16.94 -15.90 -13.21
N ARG A 70 17.04 -16.10 -14.53
CA ARG A 70 18.27 -16.60 -15.18
C ARG A 70 19.50 -15.73 -14.99
N VAL A 71 19.32 -14.50 -14.58
CA VAL A 71 20.42 -13.56 -14.33
C VAL A 71 20.49 -13.15 -12.85
N GLY A 72 19.81 -13.92 -11.98
CA GLY A 72 19.77 -13.67 -10.53
C GLY A 72 18.94 -12.46 -10.13
N GLY A 73 18.00 -12.06 -10.99
CA GLY A 73 17.02 -11.03 -10.67
C GLY A 73 15.64 -11.62 -10.38
N GLU A 74 14.74 -10.80 -9.86
CA GLU A 74 13.37 -11.15 -9.54
C GLU A 74 12.40 -10.20 -10.27
N LEU A 75 11.20 -10.68 -10.54
CA LEU A 75 10.08 -9.91 -11.07
C LEU A 75 8.90 -10.09 -10.13
N ASN A 76 8.34 -8.99 -9.62
CA ASN A 76 7.27 -8.99 -8.64
C ASN A 76 6.21 -7.95 -8.97
N ALA A 77 5.03 -8.13 -8.38
CA ALA A 77 3.97 -7.15 -8.36
C ALA A 77 3.21 -7.18 -7.03
N TYR A 78 2.48 -6.13 -6.75
CA TYR A 78 1.45 -6.11 -5.71
C TYR A 78 0.37 -5.09 -6.04
N THR A 79 -0.84 -5.39 -5.62
CA THR A 79 -2.02 -4.54 -5.77
C THR A 79 -2.46 -3.98 -4.42
N THR A 80 -2.87 -2.71 -4.44
CA THR A 80 -3.47 -2.01 -3.29
C THR A 80 -4.84 -1.47 -3.68
N LYS A 81 -5.53 -0.82 -2.76
CA LYS A 81 -6.83 -0.18 -3.06
C LYS A 81 -6.74 0.80 -4.25
N GLU A 82 -5.67 1.60 -4.36
CA GLU A 82 -5.55 2.66 -5.39
C GLU A 82 -4.43 2.44 -6.41
N GLY A 83 -3.59 1.45 -6.26
CA GLY A 83 -2.45 1.29 -7.15
C GLY A 83 -1.95 -0.12 -7.28
N THR A 84 -1.32 -0.39 -8.42
CA THR A 84 -0.56 -1.62 -8.68
C THR A 84 0.89 -1.25 -8.95
N MET A 85 1.81 -2.01 -8.35
CA MET A 85 3.25 -1.89 -8.58
C MET A 85 3.76 -3.12 -9.30
N LEU A 86 4.39 -2.93 -10.45
CA LEU A 86 5.11 -3.95 -11.20
C LEU A 86 6.59 -3.61 -11.14
N TYR A 87 7.45 -4.49 -10.62
CA TYR A 87 8.86 -4.13 -10.44
C TYR A 87 9.78 -5.34 -10.55
N SER A 88 11.04 -5.04 -10.78
CA SER A 88 12.11 -6.03 -10.84
C SER A 88 13.33 -5.53 -10.08
N VAL A 89 14.02 -6.45 -9.42
CA VAL A 89 15.32 -6.27 -8.80
C VAL A 89 16.35 -7.16 -9.52
N PHE A 90 17.55 -6.66 -9.78
CA PHE A 90 18.53 -7.36 -10.61
C PHE A 90 19.93 -6.77 -10.47
N PRO A 91 20.99 -7.52 -10.86
CA PRO A 91 22.32 -6.96 -11.08
C PRO A 91 22.27 -5.86 -12.16
N ASP A 92 22.88 -4.71 -11.89
CA ASP A 92 22.71 -3.44 -12.63
C ASP A 92 22.95 -3.51 -14.15
N GLU A 93 23.76 -4.44 -14.61
CA GLU A 93 24.04 -4.70 -16.03
C GLU A 93 22.78 -5.15 -16.81
N HIS A 94 21.77 -5.70 -16.11
CA HIS A 94 20.56 -6.25 -16.70
C HIS A 94 19.38 -5.25 -16.77
N LEU A 95 19.61 -3.96 -16.50
CA LEU A 95 18.60 -2.91 -16.65
C LEU A 95 17.85 -2.94 -18.00
N PRO A 96 18.51 -3.10 -19.17
CA PRO A 96 17.77 -3.16 -20.45
C PRO A 96 16.79 -4.33 -20.52
N ARG A 97 17.14 -5.46 -19.90
CA ARG A 97 16.30 -6.67 -19.85
C ARG A 97 15.05 -6.47 -19.00
N ALA A 98 15.19 -5.82 -17.85
CA ALA A 98 14.08 -5.54 -16.96
C ALA A 98 13.11 -4.50 -17.57
N VAL A 99 13.63 -3.42 -18.15
CA VAL A 99 12.82 -2.39 -18.82
C VAL A 99 12.04 -2.99 -20.00
N ASP A 100 12.68 -3.80 -20.83
CA ASP A 100 12.06 -4.50 -21.96
C ASP A 100 10.93 -5.46 -21.49
N LEU A 101 11.15 -6.17 -20.38
CA LEU A 101 10.14 -7.08 -19.82
C LEU A 101 8.93 -6.32 -19.28
N LEU A 102 9.16 -5.27 -18.48
CA LEU A 102 8.06 -4.45 -17.94
C LEU A 102 7.21 -3.82 -19.06
N ALA A 103 7.88 -3.35 -20.12
CA ALA A 103 7.18 -2.77 -21.27
C ALA A 103 6.35 -3.83 -22.01
N ASP A 104 6.87 -5.03 -22.15
CA ASP A 104 6.16 -6.15 -22.79
C ASP A 104 4.90 -6.54 -22.01
N LEU A 105 5.01 -6.60 -20.68
CA LEU A 105 3.89 -6.94 -19.81
C LEU A 105 2.73 -5.94 -19.94
N VAL A 106 3.00 -4.65 -19.82
CA VAL A 106 1.91 -3.65 -19.80
C VAL A 106 1.33 -3.33 -21.16
N GLN A 107 2.05 -3.61 -22.25
CA GLN A 107 1.58 -3.31 -23.61
C GLN A 107 1.03 -4.52 -24.34
N TRP A 108 1.55 -5.72 -24.06
CA TRP A 108 1.37 -6.87 -24.93
C TRP A 108 0.84 -8.12 -24.21
N SER A 109 0.41 -8.03 -22.95
CA SER A 109 -0.24 -9.14 -22.25
C SER A 109 -1.49 -9.58 -22.98
N VAL A 110 -1.68 -10.90 -23.11
CA VAL A 110 -2.78 -11.51 -23.89
C VAL A 110 -3.73 -12.34 -23.05
N PHE A 111 -3.40 -12.58 -21.78
CA PHE A 111 -4.23 -13.33 -20.83
C PHE A 111 -4.75 -14.65 -21.44
N PRO A 112 -3.89 -15.68 -21.68
CA PRO A 112 -4.31 -16.93 -22.27
C PRO A 112 -5.37 -17.63 -21.42
N GLN A 113 -6.44 -18.14 -22.04
CA GLN A 113 -7.58 -18.70 -21.30
C GLN A 113 -7.19 -19.83 -20.35
N GLU A 114 -6.34 -20.76 -20.80
CA GLU A 114 -5.87 -21.86 -19.94
C GLU A 114 -5.12 -21.37 -18.68
N GLU A 115 -4.36 -20.29 -18.80
CA GLU A 115 -3.66 -19.69 -17.66
C GLU A 115 -4.62 -18.92 -16.73
N LEU A 116 -5.64 -18.24 -17.30
CA LEU A 116 -6.68 -17.61 -16.50
C LEU A 116 -7.45 -18.62 -15.66
N ASP A 117 -7.80 -19.77 -16.26
CA ASP A 117 -8.56 -20.80 -15.54
C ASP A 117 -7.75 -21.40 -14.40
N ARG A 118 -6.43 -21.64 -14.60
CA ARG A 118 -5.52 -22.09 -13.53
C ARG A 118 -5.33 -21.06 -12.44
N GLU A 119 -5.11 -19.79 -12.80
CA GLU A 119 -4.90 -18.73 -11.83
C GLU A 119 -6.16 -18.39 -11.04
N ARG A 120 -7.34 -18.58 -11.63
CA ARG A 120 -8.60 -18.42 -10.90
C ARG A 120 -8.66 -19.35 -9.69
N ASP A 121 -8.29 -20.61 -9.87
CA ASP A 121 -8.25 -21.58 -8.76
C ASP A 121 -7.24 -21.14 -7.69
N VAL A 122 -6.06 -20.65 -8.11
CA VAL A 122 -5.02 -20.14 -7.20
C VAL A 122 -5.54 -18.95 -6.39
N VAL A 123 -6.16 -17.95 -7.05
CA VAL A 123 -6.69 -16.75 -6.36
C VAL A 123 -7.86 -17.11 -5.44
N LEU A 124 -8.69 -18.07 -5.83
CA LEU A 124 -9.78 -18.57 -4.96
C LEU A 124 -9.23 -19.28 -3.71
N GLU A 125 -8.17 -20.08 -3.86
CA GLU A 125 -7.48 -20.71 -2.72
C GLU A 125 -6.80 -19.67 -1.83
N GLU A 126 -6.16 -18.66 -2.41
CA GLU A 126 -5.57 -17.54 -1.65
C GLU A 126 -6.64 -16.79 -0.84
N ALA A 127 -7.76 -16.44 -1.47
CA ALA A 127 -8.88 -15.79 -0.79
C ALA A 127 -9.47 -16.65 0.34
N ALA A 128 -9.53 -17.99 0.16
CA ALA A 128 -9.96 -18.91 1.20
C ALA A 128 -8.94 -18.97 2.36
N SER A 129 -7.65 -19.10 2.05
CA SER A 129 -6.56 -19.12 3.03
C SER A 129 -6.50 -17.85 3.89
N TYR A 130 -6.76 -16.70 3.26
CA TYR A 130 -6.82 -15.41 3.96
C TYR A 130 -7.97 -15.37 4.98
N ARG A 131 -9.14 -15.91 4.61
CA ARG A 131 -10.28 -16.02 5.53
C ARG A 131 -10.05 -17.00 6.67
N ASP A 132 -9.21 -18.00 6.45
CA ASP A 132 -8.81 -18.97 7.49
C ASP A 132 -7.75 -18.41 8.46
N THR A 133 -7.28 -17.18 8.21
CA THR A 133 -6.33 -16.46 9.07
C THR A 133 -7.03 -15.26 9.72
N PRO A 134 -7.64 -15.44 10.91
CA PRO A 134 -8.45 -14.40 11.54
C PRO A 134 -7.71 -13.08 11.83
N SER A 135 -6.39 -13.16 12.07
CA SER A 135 -5.55 -11.97 12.25
C SER A 135 -5.47 -11.08 11.02
N ASP A 136 -5.60 -11.64 9.83
CA ASP A 136 -5.54 -10.91 8.57
C ASP A 136 -6.94 -10.53 8.10
N ALA A 137 -7.87 -11.48 8.15
CA ALA A 137 -9.25 -11.28 7.73
C ALA A 137 -9.98 -10.16 8.51
N VAL A 138 -9.63 -9.95 9.77
CA VAL A 138 -10.25 -8.90 10.59
C VAL A 138 -9.96 -7.49 10.08
N TYR A 139 -8.79 -7.26 9.46
CA TYR A 139 -8.46 -5.98 8.84
C TYR A 139 -9.35 -5.71 7.62
N ASP A 140 -9.43 -6.67 6.71
CA ASP A 140 -10.22 -6.55 5.49
C ASP A 140 -11.71 -6.33 5.81
N ASP A 141 -12.28 -7.12 6.71
CA ASP A 141 -13.69 -6.99 7.11
C ASP A 141 -13.93 -5.66 7.86
N PHE A 142 -12.95 -5.18 8.63
CA PHE A 142 -13.03 -3.86 9.25
C PHE A 142 -13.04 -2.73 8.21
N GLU A 143 -12.14 -2.78 7.24
CA GLU A 143 -12.08 -1.81 6.13
C GLU A 143 -13.37 -1.82 5.31
N ASP A 144 -13.90 -2.99 4.97
CA ASP A 144 -15.16 -3.13 4.24
C ASP A 144 -16.34 -2.48 4.98
N LEU A 145 -16.36 -2.60 6.30
CA LEU A 145 -17.36 -1.95 7.15
C LEU A 145 -17.12 -0.43 7.27
N LEU A 146 -15.85 -0.01 7.41
CA LEU A 146 -15.47 1.39 7.57
C LEU A 146 -15.78 2.21 6.31
N PHE A 147 -15.75 1.56 5.14
CA PHE A 147 -15.99 2.15 3.84
C PHE A 147 -17.26 1.60 3.16
N ALA A 148 -18.19 1.05 3.95
CA ALA A 148 -19.41 0.47 3.40
C ALA A 148 -20.17 1.45 2.50
N GLY A 149 -20.52 0.97 1.30
CA GLY A 149 -21.22 1.78 0.30
C GLY A 149 -20.33 2.66 -0.58
N SER A 150 -19.00 2.56 -0.44
CA SER A 150 -18.05 3.20 -1.34
C SER A 150 -17.26 2.16 -2.14
N GLU A 151 -16.48 2.63 -3.13
CA GLU A 151 -15.59 1.77 -3.94
C GLU A 151 -14.44 1.16 -3.12
N LEU A 152 -14.21 1.62 -1.89
CA LEU A 152 -13.21 1.07 -0.97
C LEU A 152 -13.75 -0.09 -0.13
N GLY A 153 -15.07 -0.22 0.00
CA GLY A 153 -15.73 -1.19 0.85
C GLY A 153 -15.84 -2.58 0.22
N HIS A 154 -14.72 -3.12 -0.27
CA HIS A 154 -14.57 -4.52 -0.68
C HIS A 154 -13.11 -4.96 -0.59
N ASN A 155 -12.90 -6.25 -0.34
CA ASN A 155 -11.57 -6.85 -0.25
C ASN A 155 -10.85 -6.79 -1.61
N ILE A 156 -9.51 -6.58 -1.58
CA ILE A 156 -8.65 -6.57 -2.77
C ILE A 156 -8.67 -7.94 -3.48
N LEU A 157 -8.75 -9.02 -2.72
CA LEU A 157 -8.86 -10.38 -3.25
C LEU A 157 -10.17 -10.65 -3.99
N GLY A 158 -11.16 -9.77 -3.80
CA GLY A 158 -12.46 -9.86 -4.47
C GLY A 158 -13.43 -10.81 -3.79
N ARG A 159 -14.51 -11.11 -4.53
CA ARG A 159 -15.55 -12.04 -4.11
C ARG A 159 -15.54 -13.27 -5.01
N LYS A 160 -15.77 -14.44 -4.43
CA LYS A 160 -15.80 -15.70 -5.17
C LYS A 160 -16.72 -15.63 -6.40
N GLU A 161 -17.94 -15.09 -6.21
CA GLU A 161 -18.95 -14.99 -7.27
C GLU A 161 -18.53 -14.07 -8.42
N ASP A 162 -17.71 -13.05 -8.14
CA ASP A 162 -17.17 -12.14 -9.13
C ASP A 162 -15.97 -12.79 -9.84
N LEU A 163 -15.02 -13.35 -9.09
CA LEU A 163 -13.84 -14.04 -9.62
C LEU A 163 -14.19 -15.19 -10.58
N GLU A 164 -15.24 -15.97 -10.28
CA GLU A 164 -15.73 -17.06 -11.13
C GLU A 164 -16.25 -16.58 -12.49
N ARG A 165 -16.66 -15.31 -12.59
CA ARG A 165 -17.22 -14.70 -13.81
C ARG A 165 -16.23 -13.88 -14.61
N LEU A 166 -15.06 -13.53 -14.05
CA LEU A 166 -14.05 -12.73 -14.75
C LEU A 166 -13.60 -13.43 -16.03
N THR A 167 -13.56 -12.65 -17.09
CA THR A 167 -13.19 -13.13 -18.43
C THR A 167 -11.87 -12.51 -18.89
N ARG A 168 -11.28 -13.10 -19.93
CA ARG A 168 -10.14 -12.53 -20.64
C ARG A 168 -10.40 -11.09 -21.11
N ASP A 169 -11.59 -10.81 -21.59
CA ASP A 169 -11.94 -9.49 -22.11
C ASP A 169 -12.04 -8.45 -20.98
N ASP A 170 -12.39 -8.85 -19.77
CA ASP A 170 -12.38 -7.99 -18.60
C ASP A 170 -10.96 -7.60 -18.21
N CYS A 171 -10.04 -8.57 -18.16
CA CYS A 171 -8.61 -8.32 -17.92
C CYS A 171 -8.01 -7.40 -19.01
N MET A 172 -8.31 -7.68 -20.28
CA MET A 172 -7.84 -6.87 -21.42
C MET A 172 -8.39 -5.45 -21.36
N ARG A 173 -9.66 -5.28 -20.99
CA ARG A 173 -10.30 -3.97 -20.83
C ARG A 173 -9.67 -3.19 -19.69
N TYR A 174 -9.48 -3.81 -18.53
CA TYR A 174 -8.82 -3.22 -17.35
C TYR A 174 -7.41 -2.72 -17.70
N LEU A 175 -6.59 -3.58 -18.30
CA LEU A 175 -5.25 -3.23 -18.74
C LEU A 175 -5.25 -2.05 -19.73
N LYS A 176 -6.02 -2.14 -20.82
CA LYS A 176 -6.05 -1.12 -21.88
C LYS A 176 -6.57 0.23 -21.39
N THR A 177 -7.46 0.22 -20.42
CA THR A 177 -8.10 1.45 -19.92
C THR A 177 -7.25 2.14 -18.86
N LEU A 178 -6.60 1.39 -17.98
CA LEU A 178 -5.96 1.93 -16.79
C LEU A 178 -4.43 1.94 -16.87
N TYR A 179 -3.80 1.02 -17.62
CA TYR A 179 -2.34 0.97 -17.78
C TYR A 179 -1.88 1.84 -18.95
N VAL A 180 -2.20 3.10 -18.89
CA VAL A 180 -1.86 4.11 -19.90
C VAL A 180 -0.81 5.08 -19.37
N PRO A 181 0.05 5.68 -20.24
CA PRO A 181 1.18 6.50 -19.82
C PRO A 181 0.85 7.57 -18.79
N ALA A 182 -0.23 8.31 -18.98
CA ALA A 182 -0.66 9.37 -18.07
C ALA A 182 -1.06 8.87 -16.67
N ASN A 183 -1.42 7.59 -16.57
CA ASN A 183 -1.84 6.94 -15.32
C ASN A 183 -0.72 6.13 -14.67
N MET A 184 0.49 6.15 -15.24
CA MET A 184 1.65 5.41 -14.78
C MET A 184 2.81 6.33 -14.42
N ALA A 185 3.73 5.79 -13.61
CA ALA A 185 5.02 6.38 -13.32
C ALA A 185 6.09 5.30 -13.37
N PHE A 186 7.12 5.50 -14.19
CA PHE A 186 8.29 4.63 -14.20
C PHE A 186 9.28 5.10 -13.13
N PHE A 187 9.80 4.17 -12.37
CA PHE A 187 10.84 4.45 -11.38
C PHE A 187 12.03 3.51 -11.56
N SER A 188 13.21 4.01 -11.17
CA SER A 188 14.44 3.22 -11.17
C SER A 188 15.37 3.68 -10.05
N VAL A 189 16.10 2.73 -9.48
CA VAL A 189 17.15 2.95 -8.49
C VAL A 189 18.36 2.13 -8.91
N GLY A 190 19.55 2.73 -9.00
CA GLY A 190 20.77 2.01 -9.36
C GLY A 190 21.88 2.92 -9.88
N PRO A 191 23.03 2.35 -10.34
CA PRO A 191 24.22 3.11 -10.69
C PRO A 191 24.22 3.65 -12.13
N ALA A 192 23.21 3.29 -12.94
CA ALA A 192 23.14 3.72 -14.33
C ALA A 192 23.02 5.25 -14.44
N ARG A 193 23.62 5.82 -15.48
CA ARG A 193 23.45 7.25 -15.77
C ARG A 193 21.99 7.55 -16.17
N PRO A 194 21.42 8.68 -15.77
CA PRO A 194 20.03 9.04 -16.05
C PRO A 194 19.70 8.98 -17.56
N GLU A 195 20.62 9.44 -18.41
CA GLU A 195 20.41 9.47 -19.87
C GLU A 195 20.21 8.05 -20.42
N ARG A 196 20.95 7.07 -19.89
CA ARG A 196 20.79 5.65 -20.26
C ARG A 196 19.46 5.10 -19.82
N VAL A 197 19.04 5.40 -18.56
CA VAL A 197 17.76 4.93 -18.02
C VAL A 197 16.60 5.51 -18.83
N PHE A 198 16.60 6.83 -19.04
CA PHE A 198 15.53 7.51 -19.77
C PHE A 198 15.50 7.14 -21.26
N GLY A 199 16.66 6.95 -21.90
CA GLY A 199 16.72 6.45 -23.28
C GLY A 199 16.19 5.01 -23.44
N LEU A 200 16.40 4.13 -22.45
CA LEU A 200 15.81 2.81 -22.44
C LEU A 200 14.29 2.87 -22.25
N ALA A 201 13.82 3.71 -21.33
CA ALA A 201 12.40 3.91 -21.09
C ALA A 201 11.71 4.54 -22.32
N GLU A 202 12.30 5.54 -22.95
CA GLU A 202 11.80 6.14 -24.20
C GLU A 202 11.65 5.09 -25.30
N LYS A 203 12.67 4.25 -25.51
CA LYS A 203 12.62 3.16 -26.50
C LYS A 203 11.52 2.15 -26.20
N ALA A 204 11.30 1.84 -24.92
CA ALA A 204 10.39 0.79 -24.49
C ALA A 204 8.93 1.26 -24.39
N PHE A 205 8.70 2.47 -23.94
CA PHE A 205 7.36 3.00 -23.63
C PHE A 205 6.93 4.16 -24.52
N GLY A 206 7.86 4.82 -25.25
CA GLY A 206 7.55 6.03 -26.04
C GLY A 206 6.52 5.80 -27.14
N GLY A 207 6.39 4.57 -27.65
CA GLY A 207 5.38 4.18 -28.64
C GLY A 207 3.97 3.96 -28.08
N MET A 208 3.77 3.95 -26.76
CA MET A 208 2.43 3.84 -26.16
C MET A 208 1.56 5.06 -26.51
N SER A 209 0.29 4.80 -26.83
CA SER A 209 -0.64 5.88 -27.14
C SER A 209 -0.85 6.81 -25.95
N HIS A 210 -0.86 8.12 -26.23
CA HIS A 210 -1.30 9.09 -25.23
C HIS A 210 -2.79 8.91 -24.96
N ALA A 211 -3.12 8.47 -23.76
CA ALA A 211 -4.50 8.27 -23.32
C ALA A 211 -4.65 8.71 -21.86
N LEU A 212 -5.86 9.13 -21.51
CA LEU A 212 -6.23 9.41 -20.12
C LEU A 212 -7.06 8.27 -19.58
N ALA A 213 -6.70 7.76 -18.41
CA ALA A 213 -7.53 6.80 -17.69
C ALA A 213 -8.79 7.52 -17.16
N PRO A 214 -9.97 6.93 -17.34
CA PRO A 214 -11.17 7.43 -16.67
C PRO A 214 -11.00 7.33 -15.15
N ARG A 215 -11.47 8.33 -14.42
CA ARG A 215 -11.47 8.32 -12.97
C ARG A 215 -12.90 8.50 -12.47
N HIS A 216 -13.33 7.54 -11.65
CA HIS A 216 -14.67 7.54 -11.05
C HIS A 216 -14.62 7.41 -9.52
N ARG A 217 -13.46 7.74 -8.90
CA ARG A 217 -13.31 7.67 -7.44
C ARG A 217 -14.11 8.80 -6.78
N ALA A 218 -15.06 8.43 -5.95
CA ALA A 218 -15.78 9.38 -5.11
C ALA A 218 -15.15 9.43 -3.71
N VAL A 219 -15.13 10.61 -3.09
CA VAL A 219 -14.70 10.73 -1.68
C VAL A 219 -15.64 9.89 -0.82
N PRO A 220 -15.12 8.93 -0.04
CA PRO A 220 -15.97 8.08 0.78
C PRO A 220 -16.76 8.89 1.79
N THR A 221 -18.04 8.59 1.93
CA THR A 221 -18.87 9.16 3.00
C THR A 221 -18.50 8.50 4.33
N ALA A 222 -18.37 9.30 5.38
CA ALA A 222 -18.16 8.77 6.72
C ALA A 222 -19.36 7.89 7.14
N VAL A 223 -19.06 6.68 7.59
CA VAL A 223 -20.09 5.80 8.20
C VAL A 223 -20.26 6.11 9.67
N ALA A 224 -21.43 5.80 10.23
CA ALA A 224 -21.62 5.88 11.67
C ALA A 224 -20.69 4.88 12.38
N PRO A 225 -20.05 5.25 13.48
CA PRO A 225 -19.22 4.34 14.25
C PRO A 225 -19.96 3.07 14.63
N PHE A 226 -19.27 1.95 14.59
CA PHE A 226 -19.82 0.63 14.90
C PHE A 226 -18.94 -0.11 15.91
N ASN A 227 -19.55 -1.03 16.64
CA ASN A 227 -18.86 -1.99 17.47
C ASN A 227 -19.49 -3.37 17.20
N LYS A 228 -18.74 -4.21 16.46
CA LYS A 228 -19.21 -5.53 16.03
C LYS A 228 -18.32 -6.64 16.61
N VAL A 229 -18.97 -7.72 16.99
CA VAL A 229 -18.31 -8.95 17.42
C VAL A 229 -18.85 -10.08 16.56
N ILE A 230 -17.98 -10.84 15.96
CA ILE A 230 -18.31 -12.00 15.12
C ILE A 230 -17.70 -13.23 15.76
N GLN A 231 -18.55 -14.23 16.03
CA GLN A 231 -18.14 -15.51 16.61
C GLN A 231 -17.63 -16.41 15.49
N ILE A 232 -16.34 -16.72 15.50
CA ILE A 232 -15.69 -17.61 14.51
C ILE A 232 -15.04 -18.82 15.18
N GLY A 233 -15.07 -18.89 16.52
CA GLY A 233 -14.60 -20.06 17.28
C GLY A 233 -13.08 -20.15 17.43
N THR A 234 -12.38 -19.01 17.47
CA THR A 234 -10.93 -18.94 17.72
C THR A 234 -10.63 -18.92 19.21
N HIS A 235 -9.45 -19.42 19.60
CA HIS A 235 -8.96 -19.32 20.99
C HIS A 235 -8.57 -17.90 21.37
N GLN A 236 -8.08 -17.12 20.41
CA GLN A 236 -7.71 -15.73 20.59
C GLN A 236 -8.76 -14.82 19.94
N ALA A 237 -9.01 -13.70 20.58
CA ALA A 237 -9.75 -12.63 19.96
C ALA A 237 -8.80 -11.77 19.10
N HIS A 238 -9.23 -11.48 17.88
CA HIS A 238 -8.57 -10.58 16.95
C HIS A 238 -9.43 -9.34 16.79
N THR A 239 -8.94 -8.20 17.22
CA THR A 239 -9.71 -6.96 17.22
C THR A 239 -8.99 -5.88 16.44
N VAL A 240 -9.72 -5.20 15.56
CA VAL A 240 -9.31 -3.94 14.93
C VAL A 240 -10.20 -2.82 15.45
N VAL A 241 -9.59 -1.73 15.88
CA VAL A 241 -10.27 -0.49 16.27
C VAL A 241 -9.63 0.68 15.54
N GLY A 242 -10.45 1.53 14.93
CA GLY A 242 -9.92 2.63 14.12
C GLY A 242 -10.99 3.60 13.65
N ALA A 243 -10.54 4.57 12.87
CA ALA A 243 -11.39 5.61 12.30
C ALA A 243 -10.84 6.12 10.96
N GLN A 244 -11.71 6.73 10.17
CA GLN A 244 -11.29 7.49 9.00
C GLN A 244 -10.49 8.73 9.43
N VAL A 245 -9.41 8.99 8.68
CA VAL A 245 -8.55 10.16 8.85
C VAL A 245 -8.40 10.89 7.51
N PRO A 246 -7.86 12.11 7.49
CA PRO A 246 -7.59 12.84 6.25
C PRO A 246 -6.66 12.11 5.28
N ASP A 247 -6.70 12.57 4.03
CA ASP A 247 -5.94 12.04 2.90
C ASP A 247 -4.42 12.36 2.96
N MET A 248 -3.67 11.80 1.98
CA MET A 248 -2.21 11.95 1.86
C MET A 248 -1.72 13.37 1.58
N LYS A 249 -2.60 14.30 1.19
CA LYS A 249 -2.25 15.70 0.89
C LYS A 249 -2.57 16.65 2.04
N HIS A 250 -3.29 16.15 3.05
CA HIS A 250 -3.72 16.96 4.18
C HIS A 250 -2.52 17.51 4.97
N PRO A 251 -2.57 18.75 5.50
CA PRO A 251 -1.48 19.34 6.29
C PRO A 251 -1.04 18.50 7.50
N LEU A 252 -1.97 17.78 8.13
CA LEU A 252 -1.68 16.93 9.29
C LEU A 252 -1.10 15.55 8.93
N ARG A 253 -0.82 15.23 7.66
CA ARG A 253 -0.34 13.89 7.28
C ARG A 253 0.91 13.45 8.06
N HIS A 254 1.86 14.36 8.30
CA HIS A 254 3.09 14.05 9.04
C HIS A 254 2.83 13.89 10.55
N ALA A 255 1.86 14.63 11.09
CA ALA A 255 1.39 14.43 12.46
C ALA A 255 0.68 13.09 12.62
N LEU A 256 -0.15 12.66 11.65
CA LEU A 256 -0.77 11.34 11.62
C LEU A 256 0.29 10.22 11.54
N MET A 257 1.30 10.36 10.67
CA MET A 257 2.41 9.41 10.58
C MET A 257 3.18 9.29 11.90
N LEU A 258 3.48 10.42 12.55
CA LEU A 258 4.17 10.43 13.84
C LEU A 258 3.25 9.87 14.94
N LEU A 259 1.97 10.21 14.96
CA LEU A 259 0.99 9.69 15.91
C LEU A 259 0.87 8.16 15.79
N ASN A 260 0.79 7.63 14.58
CA ASN A 260 0.77 6.18 14.33
C ASN A 260 2.01 5.51 14.94
N ASN A 261 3.19 6.07 14.71
CA ASN A 261 4.44 5.55 15.29
C ASN A 261 4.45 5.63 16.83
N ILE A 262 3.90 6.70 17.40
CA ILE A 262 3.77 6.87 18.87
C ILE A 262 2.83 5.83 19.47
N LEU A 263 1.70 5.56 18.82
CA LEU A 263 0.67 4.65 19.32
C LEU A 263 1.14 3.19 19.26
N GLY A 264 1.42 2.68 18.08
CA GLY A 264 1.69 1.27 17.85
C GLY A 264 2.71 1.00 16.74
N GLY A 265 3.68 1.91 16.53
CA GLY A 265 4.79 1.68 15.61
C GLY A 265 5.66 0.49 16.01
N PRO A 266 6.67 0.13 15.19
CA PRO A 266 7.44 -1.11 15.34
C PRO A 266 8.31 -1.19 16.59
N GLY A 267 8.44 -0.10 17.34
CA GLY A 267 9.20 -0.06 18.59
C GLY A 267 8.45 -0.67 19.76
N MET A 268 9.09 -1.56 20.53
CA MET A 268 8.54 -2.13 21.77
C MET A 268 8.16 -1.08 22.82
N ASN A 269 8.66 0.14 22.68
CA ASN A 269 8.39 1.30 23.53
C ASN A 269 7.20 2.14 23.03
N SER A 270 6.48 1.72 22.01
CA SER A 270 5.24 2.38 21.58
C SER A 270 4.20 2.39 22.72
N LEU A 271 3.34 3.41 22.75
CA LEU A 271 2.44 3.62 23.90
C LEU A 271 1.53 2.43 24.15
N LEU A 272 0.96 1.85 23.10
CA LEU A 272 0.03 0.73 23.24
C LEU A 272 0.76 -0.55 23.67
N ASN A 273 1.96 -0.82 23.11
CA ASN A 273 2.74 -1.97 23.55
C ASN A 273 3.10 -1.87 25.03
N VAL A 274 3.58 -0.71 25.49
CA VAL A 274 3.92 -0.50 26.90
C VAL A 274 2.68 -0.61 27.81
N GLU A 275 1.55 0.00 27.41
CA GLU A 275 0.38 0.05 28.28
C GLU A 275 -0.44 -1.23 28.28
N LEU A 276 -0.57 -1.92 27.16
CA LEU A 276 -1.39 -3.12 27.04
C LEU A 276 -0.58 -4.39 27.31
N ARG A 277 0.61 -4.51 26.72
CA ARG A 277 1.41 -5.73 26.82
C ARG A 277 2.31 -5.73 28.05
N GLU A 278 3.22 -4.73 28.16
CA GLU A 278 4.26 -4.74 29.19
C GLU A 278 3.70 -4.51 30.61
N ARG A 279 2.76 -3.57 30.75
CA ARG A 279 2.23 -3.20 32.08
C ARG A 279 1.06 -4.04 32.56
N ARG A 280 0.21 -4.50 31.61
CA ARG A 280 -1.05 -5.17 31.96
C ARG A 280 -1.12 -6.62 31.53
N GLY A 281 -0.31 -7.02 30.56
CA GLY A 281 -0.35 -8.37 30.00
C GLY A 281 -1.67 -8.72 29.31
N TYR A 282 -2.43 -7.71 28.82
CA TYR A 282 -3.73 -7.91 28.21
C TYR A 282 -3.63 -8.44 26.79
N VAL A 283 -2.55 -8.17 26.08
CA VAL A 283 -2.40 -8.51 24.66
C VAL A 283 -1.11 -9.26 24.39
N TYR A 284 -1.13 -10.17 23.44
CA TYR A 284 0.04 -10.85 22.89
C TYR A 284 0.75 -9.99 21.88
N THR A 285 -0.04 -9.28 21.06
CA THR A 285 0.43 -8.33 20.05
C THR A 285 -0.48 -7.11 19.97
N VAL A 286 0.10 -5.97 19.65
CA VAL A 286 -0.62 -4.73 19.36
C VAL A 286 0.21 -3.90 18.40
N GLU A 287 -0.42 -3.41 17.35
CA GLU A 287 0.19 -2.55 16.36
C GLU A 287 -0.80 -1.49 15.86
N SER A 288 -0.28 -0.43 15.26
CA SER A 288 -1.08 0.62 14.65
C SER A 288 -0.63 0.86 13.22
N THR A 289 -1.60 0.88 12.31
CA THR A 289 -1.40 1.08 10.88
C THR A 289 -2.10 2.36 10.42
N LEU A 290 -1.45 3.08 9.53
CA LEU A 290 -1.98 4.29 8.89
C LEU A 290 -1.95 4.13 7.39
N THR A 291 -3.11 4.14 6.76
CA THR A 291 -3.26 4.17 5.32
C THR A 291 -3.77 5.54 4.87
N LEU A 292 -3.01 6.17 3.98
CA LEU A 292 -3.37 7.45 3.38
C LEU A 292 -3.54 7.27 1.87
N LEU A 293 -4.74 7.56 1.38
CA LEU A 293 -5.11 7.49 -0.02
C LEU A 293 -5.19 8.89 -0.65
N SER A 294 -5.59 8.94 -1.91
CA SER A 294 -5.61 10.18 -2.70
C SER A 294 -6.62 11.22 -2.20
N ASP A 295 -7.70 10.80 -1.53
CA ASP A 295 -8.84 11.62 -1.10
C ASP A 295 -9.41 11.24 0.29
N CYS A 296 -8.84 10.23 0.94
CA CYS A 296 -9.22 9.78 2.28
C CYS A 296 -8.05 9.04 2.94
N GLY A 297 -8.25 8.54 4.15
CA GLY A 297 -7.35 7.66 4.86
C GLY A 297 -8.03 7.05 6.06
N TRP A 298 -7.34 6.11 6.71
CA TRP A 298 -7.77 5.54 7.99
C TRP A 298 -6.56 5.17 8.84
N MET A 299 -6.78 5.19 10.14
CA MET A 299 -5.84 4.69 11.13
C MET A 299 -6.53 3.61 11.93
N GLU A 300 -5.87 2.49 12.07
CA GLU A 300 -6.37 1.31 12.76
C GLU A 300 -5.34 0.78 13.73
N ILE A 301 -5.84 0.18 14.80
CA ILE A 301 -5.06 -0.45 15.86
C ILE A 301 -5.56 -1.88 15.94
N TYR A 302 -4.68 -2.82 15.64
CA TYR A 302 -4.93 -4.24 15.81
C TYR A 302 -4.44 -4.70 17.17
N LEU A 303 -5.16 -5.64 17.77
CA LEU A 303 -4.73 -6.37 18.96
C LEU A 303 -5.18 -7.84 18.92
N GLY A 304 -4.26 -8.73 19.32
CA GLY A 304 -4.52 -10.14 19.57
C GLY A 304 -4.44 -10.40 21.07
N CYS A 305 -5.51 -10.92 21.68
CA CYS A 305 -5.61 -11.11 23.13
C CYS A 305 -6.57 -12.26 23.50
N ASP A 306 -6.70 -12.57 24.78
CA ASP A 306 -7.79 -13.41 25.26
C ASP A 306 -9.13 -12.69 25.10
N PRO A 307 -10.24 -13.41 24.80
CA PRO A 307 -11.57 -12.79 24.65
C PRO A 307 -12.00 -11.96 25.85
N ASP A 308 -11.63 -12.35 27.06
CA ASP A 308 -11.95 -11.65 28.32
C ASP A 308 -11.24 -10.29 28.43
N ASP A 309 -10.10 -10.12 27.76
CA ASP A 309 -9.29 -8.90 27.82
C ASP A 309 -9.64 -7.86 26.73
N VAL A 310 -10.46 -8.22 25.73
CA VAL A 310 -10.85 -7.29 24.63
C VAL A 310 -11.43 -5.99 25.17
N LYS A 311 -12.46 -6.08 26.03
CA LYS A 311 -13.14 -4.89 26.58
C LYS A 311 -12.20 -4.02 27.43
N SER A 312 -11.27 -4.63 28.15
CA SER A 312 -10.27 -3.92 28.95
C SER A 312 -9.25 -3.21 28.08
N SER A 313 -8.80 -3.88 27.03
CA SER A 313 -7.86 -3.33 26.02
C SER A 313 -8.46 -2.14 25.27
N LEU A 314 -9.68 -2.25 24.76
CA LEU A 314 -10.40 -1.16 24.10
C LEU A 314 -10.54 0.08 25.00
N ARG A 315 -10.86 -0.11 26.31
CA ARG A 315 -10.91 1.01 27.27
C ARG A 315 -9.55 1.69 27.48
N VAL A 316 -8.45 0.95 27.40
CA VAL A 316 -7.10 1.52 27.50
C VAL A 316 -6.77 2.32 26.24
N ILE A 317 -7.08 1.78 25.06
CA ILE A 317 -6.89 2.47 23.77
C ILE A 317 -7.65 3.79 23.78
N ASP A 318 -8.95 3.75 24.06
CA ASP A 318 -9.83 4.94 24.13
C ASP A 318 -9.28 6.01 25.08
N ARG A 319 -8.82 5.62 26.28
CA ARG A 319 -8.20 6.55 27.21
C ARG A 319 -6.92 7.18 26.67
N ILE A 320 -6.09 6.41 25.97
CA ILE A 320 -4.82 6.92 25.42
C ILE A 320 -5.10 7.89 24.27
N THR A 321 -5.98 7.53 23.34
CA THR A 321 -6.33 8.39 22.21
C THR A 321 -7.04 9.66 22.66
N ALA A 322 -7.98 9.56 23.58
CA ALA A 322 -8.66 10.71 24.19
C ALA A 322 -7.67 11.65 24.89
N ARG A 323 -6.74 11.12 25.68
CA ARG A 323 -5.72 11.93 26.33
C ARG A 323 -4.82 12.66 25.33
N LEU A 324 -4.38 12.00 24.27
CA LEU A 324 -3.56 12.62 23.22
C LEU A 324 -4.32 13.70 22.45
N GLY A 325 -5.64 13.58 22.31
CA GLY A 325 -6.48 14.59 21.67
C GLY A 325 -6.85 15.79 22.56
N GLN A 326 -6.81 15.63 23.89
CA GLN A 326 -7.21 16.65 24.87
C GLN A 326 -6.04 17.32 25.56
N GLU A 327 -4.93 16.62 25.76
CA GLU A 327 -3.76 17.11 26.47
C GLU A 327 -2.58 17.27 25.50
N LEU A 328 -1.93 18.41 25.52
CA LEU A 328 -0.71 18.61 24.72
C LEU A 328 0.42 17.73 25.25
N LEU A 329 1.11 17.03 24.35
CA LEU A 329 2.31 16.31 24.70
C LEU A 329 3.38 17.30 25.20
N PRO A 330 4.04 17.02 26.34
CA PRO A 330 5.20 17.80 26.76
C PRO A 330 6.25 17.81 25.63
N GLU A 331 6.81 18.99 25.35
CA GLU A 331 7.75 19.20 24.25
C GLU A 331 8.92 18.22 24.28
N ARG A 332 9.52 18.01 25.46
CA ARG A 332 10.58 17.02 25.66
C ARG A 332 10.18 15.60 25.22
N ARG A 333 8.91 15.23 25.40
CA ARG A 333 8.41 13.91 25.05
C ARG A 333 8.18 13.80 23.54
N LEU A 334 7.61 14.84 22.95
CA LEU A 334 7.43 14.92 21.49
C LEU A 334 8.77 14.84 20.77
N GLU A 335 9.79 15.58 21.24
CA GLU A 335 11.15 15.53 20.68
C GLU A 335 11.78 14.13 20.74
N ALA A 336 11.52 13.37 21.81
CA ALA A 336 11.98 11.99 21.89
C ALA A 336 11.31 11.09 20.84
N TYR A 337 10.02 11.25 20.62
CA TYR A 337 9.29 10.50 19.57
C TYR A 337 9.74 10.89 18.16
N LYS A 338 9.92 12.18 17.89
CA LYS A 338 10.46 12.66 16.61
C LYS A 338 11.84 12.06 16.33
N LYS A 339 12.74 12.11 17.32
CA LYS A 339 14.09 11.53 17.21
C LYS A 339 14.03 10.05 16.87
N GLN A 340 13.18 9.28 17.54
CA GLN A 340 12.99 7.86 17.27
C GLN A 340 12.49 7.62 15.84
N TYR A 341 11.42 8.29 15.44
CA TYR A 341 10.82 8.11 14.12
C TYR A 341 11.75 8.55 12.99
N CYS A 342 12.44 9.67 13.14
CA CYS A 342 13.46 10.11 12.18
C CYS A 342 14.60 9.09 12.06
N GLY A 343 15.03 8.48 13.17
CA GLY A 343 16.03 7.41 13.15
C GLY A 343 15.55 6.19 12.38
N GLN A 344 14.30 5.76 12.58
CA GLN A 344 13.69 4.66 11.83
C GLN A 344 13.61 4.97 10.32
N LEU A 345 13.28 6.21 9.94
CA LEU A 345 13.27 6.63 8.53
C LEU A 345 14.67 6.57 7.90
N VAL A 346 15.71 6.95 8.64
CA VAL A 346 17.10 6.85 8.16
C VAL A 346 17.51 5.40 7.97
N VAL A 347 17.18 4.52 8.91
CA VAL A 347 17.48 3.08 8.81
C VAL A 347 16.71 2.46 7.64
N ALA A 348 15.43 2.76 7.47
CA ALA A 348 14.63 2.27 6.34
C ALA A 348 15.19 2.74 4.99
N ALA A 349 15.73 3.95 4.93
CA ALA A 349 16.29 4.53 3.70
C ALA A 349 17.60 3.89 3.22
N ASP A 350 18.22 3.02 4.02
CA ASP A 350 19.36 2.20 3.58
C ASP A 350 18.91 1.05 2.65
N SER A 351 17.62 0.68 2.70
CA SER A 351 17.02 -0.30 1.78
C SER A 351 16.76 0.33 0.41
N SER A 352 17.39 -0.25 -0.62
CA SER A 352 17.12 0.13 -2.02
C SER A 352 15.67 -0.18 -2.43
N GLU A 353 15.06 -1.21 -1.87
CA GLU A 353 13.65 -1.54 -2.09
C GLU A 353 12.74 -0.43 -1.56
N PHE A 354 12.93 -0.05 -0.30
CA PHE A 354 12.17 1.06 0.30
C PHE A 354 12.27 2.34 -0.55
N MET A 355 13.46 2.64 -1.05
CA MET A 355 13.69 3.81 -1.91
C MET A 355 13.00 3.68 -3.26
N ALA A 356 12.99 2.48 -3.86
CA ALA A 356 12.34 2.22 -5.14
C ALA A 356 10.82 2.34 -5.04
N MET A 357 10.21 1.69 -4.04
CA MET A 357 8.76 1.76 -3.81
C MET A 357 8.31 3.19 -3.48
N ARG A 358 9.09 3.90 -2.66
CA ARG A 358 8.85 5.31 -2.35
C ARG A 358 8.94 6.20 -3.58
N ALA A 359 9.90 5.95 -4.48
CA ALA A 359 10.06 6.71 -5.72
C ALA A 359 8.84 6.53 -6.64
N GLY A 360 8.40 5.29 -6.85
CA GLY A 360 7.22 4.99 -7.66
C GLY A 360 5.95 5.65 -7.13
N ARG A 361 5.65 5.45 -5.85
CA ARG A 361 4.47 6.05 -5.19
C ARG A 361 4.54 7.58 -5.17
N GLY A 362 5.70 8.15 -4.82
CA GLY A 362 5.88 9.59 -4.76
C GLY A 362 5.64 10.27 -6.10
N LEU A 363 6.23 9.72 -7.16
CA LEU A 363 6.03 10.26 -8.51
C LEU A 363 4.58 10.07 -8.97
N LEU A 364 3.97 8.93 -8.67
CA LEU A 364 2.60 8.61 -9.08
C LEU A 364 1.58 9.59 -8.46
N TYR A 365 1.60 9.73 -7.14
CA TYR A 365 0.55 10.43 -6.38
C TYR A 365 0.85 11.92 -6.12
N HIS A 366 2.13 12.28 -6.02
CA HIS A 366 2.55 13.65 -5.69
C HIS A 366 3.25 14.37 -6.86
N GLY A 367 3.54 13.66 -7.96
CA GLY A 367 4.29 14.24 -9.08
C GLY A 367 5.78 14.47 -8.80
N SER A 368 6.23 14.16 -7.59
CA SER A 368 7.63 14.29 -7.16
C SER A 368 7.93 13.34 -6.00
N VAL A 369 9.20 13.05 -5.80
CA VAL A 369 9.68 12.20 -4.71
C VAL A 369 10.27 13.06 -3.61
N SER A 370 9.65 13.07 -2.44
CA SER A 370 10.26 13.72 -1.27
C SER A 370 11.50 12.95 -0.82
N THR A 371 12.60 13.64 -0.59
CA THR A 371 13.80 13.03 0.00
C THR A 371 13.54 12.63 1.47
N VAL A 372 14.35 11.72 1.99
CA VAL A 372 14.28 11.36 3.42
C VAL A 372 14.53 12.59 4.30
N ALA A 373 15.47 13.45 3.90
CA ALA A 373 15.75 14.71 4.60
C ALA A 373 14.52 15.63 4.67
N GLN A 374 13.81 15.82 3.55
CA GLN A 374 12.58 16.61 3.53
C GLN A 374 11.47 16.01 4.40
N THR A 375 11.37 14.67 4.44
CA THR A 375 10.39 14.01 5.32
C THR A 375 10.77 14.21 6.79
N ILE A 376 12.06 14.08 7.13
CA ILE A 376 12.58 14.35 8.48
C ILE A 376 12.29 15.79 8.88
N GLU A 377 12.56 16.76 8.01
CA GLU A 377 12.25 18.17 8.26
C GLU A 377 10.75 18.37 8.56
N SER A 378 9.88 17.74 7.76
CA SER A 378 8.43 17.80 7.99
C SER A 378 7.99 17.15 9.31
N ILE A 379 8.62 16.05 9.73
CA ILE A 379 8.36 15.42 11.03
C ILE A 379 8.89 16.29 12.18
N GLN A 380 10.05 16.91 12.02
CA GLN A 380 10.61 17.82 13.02
C GLN A 380 9.75 19.08 13.22
N ALA A 381 9.06 19.53 12.18
CA ALA A 381 8.14 20.67 12.24
C ALA A 381 6.80 20.37 12.95
N VAL A 382 6.45 19.11 13.21
CA VAL A 382 5.20 18.74 13.90
C VAL A 382 5.18 19.31 15.32
N THR A 383 4.08 19.97 15.71
CA THR A 383 3.90 20.57 17.04
C THR A 383 3.05 19.67 17.96
N PRO A 384 3.04 19.90 19.29
CA PRO A 384 2.11 19.23 20.20
C PRO A 384 0.64 19.40 19.81
N GLU A 385 0.27 20.58 19.28
CA GLU A 385 -1.06 20.90 18.81
C GLU A 385 -1.42 20.09 17.55
N ASP A 386 -0.45 19.83 16.67
CA ASP A 386 -0.64 18.99 15.49
C ASP A 386 -0.94 17.54 15.90
N ILE A 387 -0.23 17.01 16.91
CA ILE A 387 -0.50 15.68 17.45
C ILE A 387 -1.89 15.62 18.09
N ALA A 388 -2.27 16.64 18.88
CA ALA A 388 -3.62 16.68 19.47
C ALA A 388 -4.72 16.73 18.40
N ARG A 389 -4.53 17.55 17.34
CA ARG A 389 -5.47 17.60 16.21
C ARG A 389 -5.53 16.29 15.44
N ALA A 390 -4.40 15.62 15.25
CA ALA A 390 -4.35 14.31 14.61
C ALA A 390 -5.05 13.25 15.48
N ALA A 391 -4.81 13.24 16.79
CA ALA A 391 -5.45 12.31 17.74
C ALA A 391 -6.96 12.53 17.87
N ALA A 392 -7.46 13.74 17.60
CA ALA A 392 -8.89 14.03 17.61
C ALA A 392 -9.69 13.24 16.55
N TYR A 393 -9.05 12.73 15.51
CA TYR A 393 -9.68 11.79 14.57
C TYR A 393 -9.95 10.41 15.19
N LEU A 394 -9.25 10.07 16.27
CA LEU A 394 -9.42 8.84 17.04
C LEU A 394 -10.21 9.09 18.34
N ALA A 395 -11.06 10.11 18.38
CA ALA A 395 -11.93 10.36 19.52
C ALA A 395 -12.97 9.23 19.65
N HIS A 396 -13.41 8.97 20.90
CA HIS A 396 -14.33 7.88 21.26
C HIS A 396 -15.57 7.81 20.36
N ASP A 397 -16.17 8.95 20.04
CA ASP A 397 -17.35 9.08 19.19
C ASP A 397 -17.10 8.87 17.69
N ARG A 398 -15.85 8.61 17.29
CA ARG A 398 -15.43 8.33 15.91
C ARG A 398 -14.88 6.92 15.73
N LEU A 399 -14.47 6.26 16.82
CA LEU A 399 -13.88 4.94 16.75
C LEU A 399 -14.92 3.87 16.41
N SER A 400 -14.59 3.08 15.41
CA SER A 400 -15.28 1.83 15.11
C SER A 400 -14.43 0.65 15.58
N SER A 401 -15.04 -0.49 15.87
CA SER A 401 -14.31 -1.72 16.18
C SER A 401 -14.99 -2.95 15.61
N LEU A 402 -14.16 -3.91 15.21
CA LEU A 402 -14.54 -5.25 14.80
C LEU A 402 -13.69 -6.26 15.59
N THR A 403 -14.35 -7.25 16.18
CA THR A 403 -13.70 -8.34 16.91
C THR A 403 -14.13 -9.67 16.35
N PHE A 404 -13.19 -10.54 16.05
CA PHE A 404 -13.35 -11.96 15.79
C PHE A 404 -12.99 -12.74 17.08
N GLN A 405 -13.86 -13.66 17.53
CA GLN A 405 -13.59 -14.50 18.72
C GLN A 405 -14.36 -15.81 18.69
#